data_6d45c9cc93b044f378b5063cd089ef23
#
_entry.id   6d45c9cc93b044f378b5063cd089ef23
#
_cell.length_a   1.000
_cell.length_b   1.000
_cell.length_c   1.000
_cell.angle_alpha   90.00
_cell.angle_beta   90.00
_cell.angle_gamma   90.00
#
_symmetry.space_group_name_H-M   'P 1'
#
loop_
_entity.id
_entity.type
_entity.pdbx_description
1 polymer ?
#
loop_
_entity_poly.entity_id
_entity_poly.type
_entity_poly.pdbx_seq_one_letter_code
_entity_poly.pdbx_strand_id
1 'polypeptide(L)'
;LEVAGYAKARPDSACAEFICSEAGGAETLMRRLRFADLIFPRQWARGEYVQLPETDRISVLLAHLASYPVCSSLWLEVLDTNDGKELSNFCRKFEAPLRKALVKAGRLDEQGKGPRLLLTFKSGREVFAGIAEANSSALWPMGIPRLKFPRQAPSRSTLKLEEAWHHFIPREQWDTRLAAGMTGVDLGAAPGGWTWQLVNRHIKVSAVDNGPMNADLMDSGLVEHFRADGFTFRPKRPVDWMVCDIVEKPARNAALLETWIGEGLCREAVVNLKLPMKQRYAEVKRLLERIADGLAERGVKASIGCKQLYHDREEVTCHLRRL
;
A
#
# COMPACT_ATOMS: atom_id res chain seq x y z
N LEU A 1 16.10 3.20 -7.01
CA LEU A 1 16.83 4.47 -6.91
C LEU A 1 18.31 4.30 -7.25
N GLU A 2 19.00 3.32 -6.70
CA GLU A 2 20.40 3.04 -7.05
C GLU A 2 20.58 2.69 -8.53
N VAL A 3 19.76 1.78 -9.05
CA VAL A 3 19.80 1.36 -10.46
C VAL A 3 19.56 2.52 -11.42
N ALA A 4 18.76 3.50 -11.01
CA ALA A 4 18.53 4.73 -11.76
C ALA A 4 19.59 5.81 -11.53
N GLY A 5 20.63 5.54 -10.71
CA GLY A 5 21.74 6.47 -10.44
C GLY A 5 21.41 7.67 -9.56
N TYR A 6 20.26 7.67 -8.89
CA TYR A 6 19.82 8.83 -8.09
C TYR A 6 20.48 8.90 -6.71
N ALA A 7 20.82 7.76 -6.09
CA ALA A 7 21.34 7.73 -4.73
C ALA A 7 22.01 6.41 -4.41
N LYS A 8 22.83 6.36 -3.36
CA LYS A 8 23.40 5.13 -2.79
C LYS A 8 22.56 4.69 -1.60
N ALA A 9 22.20 3.41 -1.54
CA ALA A 9 21.47 2.84 -0.41
C ALA A 9 22.41 2.47 0.73
N ARG A 10 21.96 2.76 1.95
CA ARG A 10 22.50 2.17 3.19
C ARG A 10 21.37 1.34 3.80
N PRO A 11 21.35 0.03 3.57
CA PRO A 11 20.29 -0.81 4.12
C PRO A 11 20.40 -0.89 5.65
N ASP A 12 19.25 -0.81 6.30
CA ASP A 12 19.06 -1.09 7.71
C ASP A 12 17.96 -2.15 7.84
N SER A 13 17.77 -2.74 9.02
CA SER A 13 16.87 -3.88 9.26
C SER A 13 15.43 -3.65 8.82
N ALA A 14 14.94 -2.43 8.87
CA ALA A 14 13.55 -2.09 8.52
C ALA A 14 13.43 -0.83 7.65
N CYS A 15 14.53 -0.19 7.29
CA CYS A 15 14.54 0.98 6.43
C CYS A 15 15.75 0.98 5.49
N ALA A 16 15.73 1.84 4.49
CA ALA A 16 16.88 2.13 3.65
C ALA A 16 17.12 3.64 3.65
N GLU A 17 18.34 4.04 3.96
CA GLU A 17 18.79 5.41 3.83
C GLU A 17 19.42 5.60 2.44
N PHE A 18 18.99 6.64 1.74
CA PHE A 18 19.55 7.01 0.45
C PHE A 18 20.27 8.35 0.59
N ILE A 19 21.58 8.36 0.37
CA ILE A 19 22.40 9.56 0.40
C ILE A 19 22.45 10.11 -1.00
N CYS A 20 21.86 11.30 -1.19
CA CYS A 20 21.97 12.04 -2.45
C CYS A 20 23.31 12.78 -2.50
N SER A 21 24.04 12.63 -3.60
CA SER A 21 25.37 13.20 -3.79
C SER A 21 25.37 14.72 -3.98
N GLU A 22 24.22 15.30 -4.36
CA GLU A 22 24.08 16.72 -4.64
C GLU A 22 23.21 17.42 -3.59
N ALA A 23 23.55 18.67 -3.28
CA ALA A 23 22.72 19.50 -2.41
C ALA A 23 21.30 19.64 -3.01
N GLY A 24 20.27 19.43 -2.19
CA GLY A 24 18.87 19.41 -2.65
C GLY A 24 18.48 18.18 -3.48
N GLY A 25 19.37 17.20 -3.65
CA GLY A 25 19.11 15.99 -4.45
C GLY A 25 17.92 15.19 -3.97
N ALA A 26 17.72 15.06 -2.66
CA ALA A 26 16.56 14.36 -2.07
C ALA A 26 15.24 15.05 -2.45
N GLU A 27 15.18 16.37 -2.39
CA GLU A 27 13.99 17.13 -2.79
C GLU A 27 13.70 16.98 -4.29
N THR A 28 14.73 17.12 -5.12
CA THR A 28 14.62 16.95 -6.57
C THR A 28 14.13 15.57 -6.93
N LEU A 29 14.65 14.54 -6.27
CA LEU A 29 14.23 13.15 -6.44
C LEU A 29 12.76 12.96 -6.08
N MET A 30 12.33 13.47 -4.92
CA MET A 30 10.94 13.34 -4.45
C MET A 30 9.95 14.15 -5.29
N ARG A 31 10.38 15.17 -5.99
CA ARG A 31 9.56 15.90 -6.98
C ARG A 31 9.44 15.16 -8.32
N ARG A 32 10.48 14.43 -8.74
CA ARG A 32 10.48 13.67 -10.00
C ARG A 32 9.74 12.35 -9.91
N LEU A 33 9.80 11.70 -8.76
CA LEU A 33 9.15 10.41 -8.53
C LEU A 33 7.81 10.62 -7.82
N ARG A 34 6.79 9.95 -8.30
CA ARG A 34 5.52 9.89 -7.59
C ARG A 34 5.58 8.75 -6.57
N PHE A 35 5.30 9.03 -5.32
CA PHE A 35 5.29 7.99 -4.27
C PHE A 35 4.34 6.84 -4.59
N ALA A 36 3.21 7.13 -5.22
CA ALA A 36 2.22 6.13 -5.63
C ALA A 36 2.76 5.10 -6.63
N ASP A 37 3.78 5.46 -7.42
CA ASP A 37 4.39 4.57 -8.42
C ASP A 37 5.52 3.70 -7.82
N LEU A 38 5.90 3.94 -6.56
CA LEU A 38 6.93 3.16 -5.88
C LEU A 38 6.33 1.88 -5.30
N ILE A 39 6.79 0.74 -5.77
CA ILE A 39 6.21 -0.58 -5.46
C ILE A 39 6.50 -1.01 -4.01
N PHE A 40 7.76 -0.94 -3.58
CA PHE A 40 8.22 -1.50 -2.31
C PHE A 40 8.22 -0.51 -1.13
N PRO A 41 8.54 0.79 -1.30
CA PRO A 41 8.54 1.73 -0.18
C PRO A 41 7.13 1.91 0.39
N ARG A 42 6.98 1.75 1.71
CA ARG A 42 5.72 2.02 2.42
C ARG A 42 5.60 3.46 2.90
N GLN A 43 6.75 4.11 3.10
CA GLN A 43 6.87 5.51 3.49
C GLN A 43 8.19 6.06 2.96
N TRP A 44 8.26 7.34 2.72
CA TRP A 44 9.50 8.06 2.45
C TRP A 44 9.47 9.46 3.06
N ALA A 45 10.65 9.99 3.37
CA ALA A 45 10.84 11.35 3.82
C ALA A 45 12.26 11.80 3.49
N ARG A 46 12.48 13.09 3.34
CA ARG A 46 13.80 13.70 3.31
C ARG A 46 14.09 14.40 4.64
N GLY A 47 15.28 14.22 5.17
CA GLY A 47 15.63 14.78 6.47
C GLY A 47 16.95 14.25 6.97
N GLU A 48 17.17 14.36 8.26
CA GLU A 48 18.42 14.02 8.92
C GLU A 48 18.17 13.29 10.26
N TYR A 49 19.19 12.59 10.72
CA TYR A 49 19.18 12.00 12.06
C TYR A 49 19.53 13.03 13.11
N VAL A 50 18.76 13.02 14.20
CA VAL A 50 18.96 13.87 15.38
C VAL A 50 19.23 12.98 16.59
N GLN A 51 20.31 13.27 17.30
CA GLN A 51 20.62 12.66 18.58
C GLN A 51 19.89 13.44 19.68
N LEU A 52 19.15 12.72 20.51
CA LEU A 52 18.33 13.30 21.57
C LEU A 52 18.93 12.99 22.95
N PRO A 53 18.98 13.96 23.84
CA PRO A 53 19.38 13.73 25.24
C PRO A 53 18.29 12.91 26.00
N GLU A 54 18.60 12.44 27.18
CA GLU A 54 17.61 11.77 28.05
C GLU A 54 16.52 12.73 28.52
N THR A 55 16.89 13.96 28.76
CA THR A 55 16.00 15.04 29.19
C THR A 55 15.97 16.14 28.14
N ASP A 56 14.90 16.93 28.11
CA ASP A 56 14.75 18.09 27.21
C ASP A 56 14.86 17.77 25.71
N ARG A 57 14.30 16.65 25.29
CA ARG A 57 14.24 16.24 23.88
C ARG A 57 13.50 17.25 23.00
N ILE A 58 12.53 17.95 23.56
CA ILE A 58 11.69 18.89 22.79
C ILE A 58 12.51 20.11 22.35
N SER A 59 13.32 20.70 23.23
CA SER A 59 14.15 21.86 22.87
C SER A 59 15.15 21.52 21.77
N VAL A 60 15.75 20.33 21.83
CA VAL A 60 16.68 19.86 20.79
C VAL A 60 15.97 19.70 19.45
N LEU A 61 14.77 19.09 19.44
CA LEU A 61 13.96 18.96 18.22
C LEU A 61 13.54 20.33 17.67
N LEU A 62 13.10 21.27 18.51
CA LEU A 62 12.73 22.62 18.08
C LEU A 62 13.91 23.36 17.45
N ALA A 63 15.09 23.26 18.06
CA ALA A 63 16.30 23.85 17.51
C ALA A 63 16.67 23.26 16.13
N HIS A 64 16.61 21.93 16.00
CA HIS A 64 16.87 21.27 14.72
C HIS A 64 15.84 21.65 13.65
N LEU A 65 14.57 21.68 14.00
CA LEU A 65 13.46 22.00 13.10
C LEU A 65 13.32 23.49 12.78
N ALA A 66 14.16 24.36 13.36
CA ALA A 66 14.11 25.81 13.11
C ALA A 66 14.33 26.18 11.62
N SER A 67 15.13 25.39 10.88
CA SER A 67 15.39 25.53 9.46
C SER A 67 14.36 24.87 8.55
N TYR A 68 13.46 24.06 9.11
CA TYR A 68 12.45 23.33 8.33
C TYR A 68 11.27 24.26 7.98
N PRO A 69 10.53 23.96 6.89
CA PRO A 69 9.30 24.67 6.60
C PRO A 69 8.26 24.43 7.70
N VAL A 70 7.28 25.33 7.81
CA VAL A 70 6.12 25.09 8.67
C VAL A 70 5.35 23.88 8.13
N CYS A 71 5.15 22.88 8.99
CA CYS A 71 4.49 21.64 8.60
C CYS A 71 2.99 21.69 8.90
N SER A 72 2.18 20.97 8.11
CA SER A 72 0.72 20.89 8.31
C SER A 72 0.27 19.69 9.15
N SER A 73 1.14 18.73 9.37
CA SER A 73 0.84 17.56 10.20
C SER A 73 2.10 16.98 10.82
N LEU A 74 1.93 16.30 11.95
CA LEU A 74 3.00 15.62 12.67
C LEU A 74 2.66 14.13 12.80
N TRP A 75 3.59 13.27 12.38
CA TRP A 75 3.54 11.84 12.66
C TRP A 75 4.79 11.39 13.41
N LEU A 76 4.58 10.74 14.54
CA LEU A 76 5.63 10.00 15.23
C LEU A 76 5.56 8.55 14.80
N GLU A 77 6.65 8.09 14.23
CA GLU A 77 6.76 6.74 13.67
C GLU A 77 7.85 5.94 14.36
N VAL A 78 7.73 4.64 14.34
CA VAL A 78 8.76 3.71 14.81
C VAL A 78 9.02 2.67 13.73
N LEU A 79 10.20 2.05 13.73
CA LEU A 79 10.47 0.97 12.79
C LEU A 79 9.58 -0.24 13.10
N ASP A 80 9.21 -0.99 12.07
CA ASP A 80 8.36 -2.19 12.20
C ASP A 80 9.22 -3.39 12.68
N THR A 81 9.79 -3.25 13.86
CA THR A 81 10.64 -4.21 14.58
C THR A 81 10.08 -4.41 16.00
N ASN A 82 10.63 -5.38 16.72
CA ASN A 82 10.24 -5.58 18.13
C ASN A 82 10.63 -4.38 18.98
N ASP A 83 11.83 -3.83 18.82
CA ASP A 83 12.30 -2.64 19.53
C ASP A 83 11.42 -1.42 19.20
N GLY A 84 11.00 -1.28 17.95
CA GLY A 84 10.07 -0.24 17.54
C GLY A 84 8.70 -0.36 18.21
N LYS A 85 8.21 -1.57 18.48
CA LYS A 85 6.95 -1.77 19.22
C LYS A 85 7.07 -1.28 20.66
N GLU A 86 8.22 -1.47 21.31
CA GLU A 86 8.47 -0.95 22.67
C GLU A 86 8.48 0.58 22.68
N LEU A 87 9.08 1.20 21.66
CA LEU A 87 9.11 2.65 21.49
C LEU A 87 7.73 3.27 21.20
N SER A 88 6.76 2.51 20.73
CA SER A 88 5.43 3.06 20.41
C SER A 88 4.72 3.64 21.63
N ASN A 89 4.94 3.10 22.82
CA ASN A 89 4.40 3.68 24.06
C ASN A 89 5.04 5.02 24.40
N PHE A 90 6.34 5.15 24.17
CA PHE A 90 7.05 6.42 24.32
C PHE A 90 6.51 7.45 23.33
N CYS A 91 6.46 7.12 22.05
CA CYS A 91 5.95 8.03 21.00
C CYS A 91 4.54 8.53 21.31
N ARG A 92 3.63 7.65 21.73
CA ARG A 92 2.26 8.02 22.09
C ARG A 92 2.19 9.04 23.25
N LYS A 93 3.07 8.90 24.25
CA LYS A 93 3.13 9.86 25.38
C LYS A 93 3.86 11.14 24.99
N PHE A 94 4.82 11.07 24.10
CA PHE A 94 5.66 12.18 23.66
C PHE A 94 4.97 13.07 22.63
N GLU A 95 4.03 12.53 21.86
CA GLU A 95 3.36 13.26 20.77
C GLU A 95 2.64 14.52 21.24
N ALA A 96 1.80 14.43 22.26
CA ALA A 96 0.99 15.58 22.70
C ALA A 96 1.83 16.76 23.22
N PRO A 97 2.82 16.59 24.11
CA PRO A 97 3.68 17.69 24.54
C PRO A 97 4.53 18.26 23.40
N LEU A 98 5.05 17.42 22.49
CA LEU A 98 5.80 17.88 21.34
C LEU A 98 4.93 18.69 20.37
N ARG A 99 3.74 18.22 20.05
CA ARG A 99 2.77 18.89 19.18
C ARG A 99 2.47 20.30 19.71
N LYS A 100 2.17 20.42 21.00
CA LYS A 100 1.94 21.72 21.66
C LYS A 100 3.16 22.66 21.54
N ALA A 101 4.36 22.13 21.71
CA ALA A 101 5.59 22.91 21.58
C ALA A 101 5.84 23.37 20.15
N LEU A 102 5.64 22.51 19.16
CA LEU A 102 5.78 22.84 17.74
C LEU A 102 4.77 23.90 17.29
N VAL A 103 3.51 23.82 17.71
CA VAL A 103 2.50 24.85 17.43
C VAL A 103 2.91 26.18 18.06
N LYS A 104 3.32 26.19 19.36
CA LYS A 104 3.78 27.39 20.05
C LYS A 104 5.01 28.04 19.39
N ALA A 105 5.90 27.22 18.82
CA ALA A 105 7.09 27.66 18.12
C ALA A 105 6.83 28.05 16.65
N GLY A 106 5.58 27.98 16.16
CA GLY A 106 5.22 28.26 14.78
C GLY A 106 5.82 27.27 13.77
N ARG A 107 6.10 26.03 14.18
CA ARG A 107 6.64 24.97 13.33
C ARG A 107 5.59 23.97 12.85
N LEU A 108 4.39 23.99 13.45
CA LEU A 108 3.24 23.17 13.07
C LEU A 108 2.01 24.09 12.97
N ASP A 109 1.38 24.08 11.80
CA ASP A 109 0.10 24.72 11.51
C ASP A 109 -0.84 23.69 10.86
N GLU A 110 -1.68 23.09 11.67
CA GLU A 110 -2.58 22.01 11.24
C GLU A 110 -3.73 22.48 10.32
N GLN A 111 -3.91 23.79 10.16
CA GLN A 111 -4.83 24.38 9.18
C GLN A 111 -4.10 24.79 7.89
N GLY A 112 -2.77 24.74 7.89
CA GLY A 112 -1.92 25.11 6.77
C GLY A 112 -1.82 24.06 5.68
N LYS A 113 -1.06 24.39 4.64
CA LYS A 113 -0.79 23.52 3.48
C LYS A 113 0.66 23.03 3.40
N GLY A 114 1.40 23.12 4.50
CA GLY A 114 2.80 22.67 4.55
C GLY A 114 2.99 21.15 4.39
N PRO A 115 4.23 20.69 4.28
CA PRO A 115 4.54 19.29 4.25
C PRO A 115 4.19 18.62 5.59
N ARG A 116 4.23 17.30 5.60
CA ARG A 116 4.11 16.48 6.80
C ARG A 116 5.46 16.37 7.49
N LEU A 117 5.52 16.61 8.79
CA LEU A 117 6.67 16.30 9.62
C LEU A 117 6.59 14.85 10.07
N LEU A 118 7.64 14.08 9.78
CA LEU A 118 7.79 12.67 10.13
C LEU A 118 8.97 12.55 11.10
N LEU A 119 8.70 12.05 12.28
CA LEU A 119 9.71 11.76 13.30
C LEU A 119 9.75 10.24 13.52
N THR A 120 10.69 9.58 12.83
CA THR A 120 10.85 8.13 12.91
C THR A 120 11.91 7.78 13.96
N PHE A 121 11.46 7.28 15.09
CA PHE A 121 12.32 6.92 16.21
C PHE A 121 12.99 5.56 15.99
N LYS A 122 14.32 5.53 16.01
CA LYS A 122 15.11 4.31 16.04
C LYS A 122 15.36 3.84 17.48
N SER A 123 15.46 4.80 18.41
CA SER A 123 15.58 4.57 19.85
C SER A 123 15.02 5.75 20.64
N GLY A 124 15.07 5.67 21.96
CA GLY A 124 14.71 6.83 22.80
C GLY A 124 15.66 8.02 22.68
N ARG A 125 16.81 7.85 21.97
CA ARG A 125 17.88 8.84 21.81
C ARG A 125 18.20 9.18 20.35
N GLU A 126 17.62 8.47 19.42
CA GLU A 126 17.88 8.69 17.98
C GLU A 126 16.57 8.73 17.21
N VAL A 127 16.38 9.82 16.48
CA VAL A 127 15.20 10.02 15.63
C VAL A 127 15.64 10.54 14.25
N PHE A 128 15.06 10.00 13.20
CA PHE A 128 15.10 10.61 11.88
C PHE A 128 14.00 11.68 11.82
N ALA A 129 14.41 12.94 11.71
CA ALA A 129 13.50 14.07 11.51
C ALA A 129 13.43 14.37 10.01
N GLY A 130 12.28 14.17 9.42
CA GLY A 130 12.10 14.31 7.99
C GLY A 130 10.78 14.96 7.61
N ILE A 131 10.69 15.42 6.37
CA ILE A 131 9.47 15.95 5.78
C ILE A 131 9.12 15.23 4.49
N ALA A 132 7.82 15.10 4.23
CA ALA A 132 7.28 14.60 2.98
C ALA A 132 6.01 15.36 2.60
N GLU A 133 5.79 15.55 1.30
CA GLU A 133 4.55 16.15 0.82
C GLU A 133 3.36 15.23 1.12
N ALA A 134 2.28 15.77 1.66
CA ALA A 134 1.12 14.99 2.07
C ALA A 134 0.48 14.19 0.92
N ASN A 135 0.49 14.75 -0.28
CA ASN A 135 -0.02 14.12 -1.51
C ASN A 135 1.00 13.23 -2.23
N SER A 136 2.25 13.18 -1.76
CA SER A 136 3.33 12.36 -2.32
C SER A 136 4.06 11.59 -1.21
N SER A 137 3.31 11.00 -0.31
CA SER A 137 3.80 10.14 0.78
C SER A 137 2.72 9.15 1.19
N ALA A 138 3.00 8.29 2.17
CA ALA A 138 2.02 7.33 2.65
C ALA A 138 0.75 8.00 3.21
N LEU A 139 -0.37 7.29 3.08
CA LEU A 139 -1.68 7.75 3.59
C LEU A 139 -1.82 7.56 5.11
N TRP A 140 -0.97 6.71 5.69
CA TRP A 140 -0.99 6.36 7.12
C TRP A 140 0.41 6.42 7.71
N PRO A 141 0.54 6.64 9.03
CA PRO A 141 1.83 6.54 9.69
C PRO A 141 2.51 5.19 9.38
N MET A 142 3.82 5.23 9.11
CA MET A 142 4.64 4.08 8.69
C MET A 142 4.18 3.42 7.37
N GLY A 143 3.23 4.00 6.65
CA GLY A 143 2.58 3.37 5.50
C GLY A 143 1.79 2.12 5.85
N ILE A 144 1.30 1.99 7.09
CA ILE A 144 0.58 0.81 7.58
C ILE A 144 -0.86 1.19 7.91
N PRO A 145 -1.85 0.76 7.12
CA PRO A 145 -3.24 0.85 7.52
C PRO A 145 -3.49 -0.16 8.65
N ARG A 146 -3.87 0.33 9.83
CA ARG A 146 -4.17 -0.54 10.97
C ARG A 146 -5.60 -1.04 10.88
N LEU A 147 -5.86 -1.90 9.89
CA LEU A 147 -7.15 -2.50 9.65
C LEU A 147 -7.50 -3.50 10.76
N LYS A 148 -8.76 -3.48 11.18
CA LYS A 148 -9.28 -4.46 12.14
C LYS A 148 -9.76 -5.68 11.38
N PHE A 149 -9.31 -6.86 11.80
CA PHE A 149 -9.85 -8.11 11.26
C PHE A 149 -11.32 -8.28 11.65
N PRO A 150 -12.24 -8.34 10.67
CA PRO A 150 -13.65 -8.56 10.94
C PRO A 150 -13.86 -9.99 11.43
N ARG A 151 -14.58 -10.17 12.54
CA ARG A 151 -14.81 -11.52 13.14
C ARG A 151 -15.58 -12.46 12.23
N GLN A 152 -16.42 -11.93 11.35
CA GLN A 152 -17.23 -12.69 10.40
C GLN A 152 -16.45 -13.09 9.13
N ALA A 153 -15.28 -12.51 8.88
CA ALA A 153 -14.51 -12.87 7.71
C ALA A 153 -13.89 -14.26 7.85
N PRO A 154 -14.02 -15.12 6.82
CA PRO A 154 -13.57 -16.51 6.88
C PRO A 154 -12.05 -16.68 7.00
N SER A 155 -11.30 -15.69 6.59
CA SER A 155 -9.84 -15.75 6.57
C SER A 155 -9.20 -14.35 6.72
N ARG A 156 -7.96 -14.33 7.23
CA ARG A 156 -7.18 -13.08 7.35
C ARG A 156 -6.79 -12.47 6.02
N SER A 157 -6.86 -13.22 4.90
CA SER A 157 -6.61 -12.70 3.56
C SER A 157 -7.55 -11.55 3.17
N THR A 158 -8.71 -11.46 3.83
CA THR A 158 -9.65 -10.33 3.68
C THR A 158 -8.97 -8.97 3.84
N LEU A 159 -7.98 -8.85 4.74
CA LEU A 159 -7.26 -7.60 4.97
C LEU A 159 -6.38 -7.18 3.78
N LYS A 160 -5.90 -8.13 2.97
CA LYS A 160 -5.12 -7.80 1.77
C LYS A 160 -5.96 -7.04 0.75
N LEU A 161 -7.17 -7.50 0.46
CA LEU A 161 -8.05 -6.84 -0.49
C LEU A 161 -8.53 -5.47 0.04
N GLU A 162 -8.84 -5.38 1.32
CA GLU A 162 -9.22 -4.11 1.96
C GLU A 162 -8.07 -3.09 1.87
N GLU A 163 -6.84 -3.50 2.19
CA GLU A 163 -5.65 -2.67 2.06
C GLU A 163 -5.41 -2.24 0.61
N ALA A 164 -5.57 -3.16 -0.36
CA ALA A 164 -5.46 -2.87 -1.78
C ALA A 164 -6.44 -1.76 -2.21
N TRP A 165 -7.70 -1.85 -1.82
CA TRP A 165 -8.67 -0.82 -2.13
C TRP A 165 -8.32 0.53 -1.53
N HIS A 166 -7.83 0.56 -0.29
CA HIS A 166 -7.35 1.79 0.32
C HIS A 166 -6.18 2.43 -0.42
N HIS A 167 -5.29 1.63 -1.03
CA HIS A 167 -4.17 2.13 -1.81
C HIS A 167 -4.53 2.58 -3.22
N PHE A 168 -5.40 1.82 -3.90
CA PHE A 168 -5.61 2.01 -5.34
C PHE A 168 -6.87 2.77 -5.68
N ILE A 169 -7.83 2.88 -4.75
CA ILE A 169 -9.10 3.55 -4.98
C ILE A 169 -9.21 4.75 -4.05
N PRO A 170 -9.21 5.99 -4.60
CA PRO A 170 -9.50 7.17 -3.81
C PRO A 170 -10.82 7.02 -3.03
N ARG A 171 -10.82 7.43 -1.76
CA ARG A 171 -11.97 7.21 -0.86
C ARG A 171 -13.28 7.77 -1.40
N GLU A 172 -13.23 8.91 -2.05
CA GLU A 172 -14.35 9.58 -2.70
C GLU A 172 -14.95 8.80 -3.90
N GLN A 173 -14.22 7.80 -4.41
CA GLN A 173 -14.70 6.94 -5.51
C GLN A 173 -15.27 5.60 -5.04
N TRP A 174 -15.24 5.32 -3.73
CA TRP A 174 -15.69 4.02 -3.21
C TRP A 174 -17.17 3.75 -3.50
N ASP A 175 -18.04 4.75 -3.36
CA ASP A 175 -19.47 4.60 -3.58
C ASP A 175 -19.85 4.36 -5.05
N THR A 176 -18.94 4.64 -5.98
CA THR A 176 -19.12 4.41 -7.42
C THR A 176 -18.38 3.20 -7.96
N ARG A 177 -17.26 2.83 -7.33
CA ARG A 177 -16.39 1.73 -7.81
C ARG A 177 -16.53 0.45 -7.00
N LEU A 178 -17.11 0.52 -5.82
CA LEU A 178 -17.42 -0.60 -4.92
C LEU A 178 -18.91 -0.55 -4.52
N ALA A 179 -19.78 -0.23 -5.48
CA ALA A 179 -21.22 -0.02 -5.26
C ALA A 179 -21.97 -1.33 -5.09
N ALA A 180 -23.05 -1.28 -4.32
CA ALA A 180 -24.00 -2.37 -4.21
C ALA A 180 -24.61 -2.71 -5.59
N GLY A 181 -24.84 -4.00 -5.83
CA GLY A 181 -25.42 -4.50 -7.09
C GLY A 181 -24.40 -4.73 -8.22
N MET A 182 -23.14 -4.35 -8.05
CA MET A 182 -22.06 -4.76 -8.94
C MET A 182 -21.86 -6.27 -8.93
N THR A 183 -21.10 -6.76 -9.91
CA THR A 183 -20.73 -8.17 -10.07
C THR A 183 -19.23 -8.35 -9.96
N GLY A 184 -18.81 -9.46 -9.34
CA GLY A 184 -17.41 -9.80 -9.20
C GLY A 184 -17.12 -11.28 -9.41
N VAL A 185 -15.88 -11.58 -9.72
CA VAL A 185 -15.34 -12.94 -9.74
C VAL A 185 -14.16 -12.99 -8.78
N ASP A 186 -14.15 -13.98 -7.89
CA ASP A 186 -13.03 -14.29 -7.00
C ASP A 186 -12.40 -15.61 -7.44
N LEU A 187 -11.17 -15.55 -7.94
CA LEU A 187 -10.41 -16.70 -8.43
C LEU A 187 -9.46 -17.20 -7.33
N GLY A 188 -9.61 -18.47 -6.96
CA GLY A 188 -8.96 -19.04 -5.77
C GLY A 188 -9.66 -18.61 -4.48
N ALA A 189 -11.00 -18.64 -4.51
CA ALA A 189 -11.83 -17.98 -3.52
C ALA A 189 -11.80 -18.61 -2.13
N ALA A 190 -11.65 -19.95 -2.03
CA ALA A 190 -11.80 -20.66 -0.76
C ALA A 190 -10.78 -20.24 0.32
N PRO A 191 -11.18 -20.06 1.57
CA PRO A 191 -12.52 -20.22 2.14
C PRO A 191 -13.46 -19.01 1.98
N GLY A 192 -13.03 -17.92 1.28
CA GLY A 192 -13.87 -16.76 0.98
C GLY A 192 -13.40 -15.44 1.59
N GLY A 193 -12.12 -15.29 1.90
CA GLY A 193 -11.62 -14.05 2.50
C GLY A 193 -11.81 -12.82 1.61
N TRP A 194 -11.52 -12.93 0.33
CA TRP A 194 -11.73 -11.85 -0.64
C TRP A 194 -13.19 -11.78 -1.08
N THR A 195 -13.84 -12.92 -1.27
CA THR A 195 -15.30 -13.00 -1.49
C THR A 195 -16.07 -12.22 -0.42
N TRP A 196 -15.69 -12.34 0.86
CA TRP A 196 -16.33 -11.66 1.98
C TRP A 196 -16.27 -10.12 1.82
N GLN A 197 -15.15 -9.58 1.37
CA GLN A 197 -15.00 -8.14 1.13
C GLN A 197 -15.99 -7.62 0.05
N LEU A 198 -16.17 -8.40 -1.01
CA LEU A 198 -17.11 -8.06 -2.08
C LEU A 198 -18.56 -8.17 -1.58
N VAL A 199 -18.90 -9.27 -0.91
CA VAL A 199 -20.24 -9.50 -0.35
C VAL A 199 -20.62 -8.44 0.69
N ASN A 200 -19.68 -8.03 1.55
CA ASN A 200 -19.90 -6.98 2.55
C ASN A 200 -20.20 -5.60 1.93
N ARG A 201 -19.97 -5.45 0.63
CA ARG A 201 -20.35 -4.29 -0.18
C ARG A 201 -21.57 -4.55 -1.06
N HIS A 202 -22.29 -5.66 -0.82
CA HIS A 202 -23.44 -6.09 -1.60
C HIS A 202 -23.14 -6.30 -3.10
N ILE A 203 -21.91 -6.72 -3.41
CA ILE A 203 -21.48 -7.14 -4.75
C ILE A 203 -21.79 -8.63 -4.89
N LYS A 204 -22.40 -9.03 -6.01
CA LYS A 204 -22.66 -10.45 -6.33
C LYS A 204 -21.36 -11.09 -6.83
N VAL A 205 -21.00 -12.25 -6.28
CA VAL A 205 -19.70 -12.90 -6.52
C VAL A 205 -19.84 -14.29 -7.10
N SER A 206 -19.18 -14.52 -8.23
CA SER A 206 -18.86 -15.88 -8.69
C SER A 206 -17.54 -16.30 -8.03
N ALA A 207 -17.63 -17.11 -7.00
CA ALA A 207 -16.49 -17.66 -6.26
C ALA A 207 -15.98 -18.93 -6.95
N VAL A 208 -14.75 -18.90 -7.47
CA VAL A 208 -14.17 -20.01 -8.24
C VAL A 208 -13.06 -20.68 -7.45
N ASP A 209 -13.29 -21.87 -6.97
CA ASP A 209 -12.31 -22.69 -6.23
C ASP A 209 -12.79 -24.14 -6.14
N ASN A 210 -11.87 -25.10 -6.06
CA ASN A 210 -12.19 -26.52 -5.79
C ASN A 210 -12.44 -26.78 -4.31
N GLY A 211 -11.92 -25.91 -3.41
CA GLY A 211 -12.12 -26.00 -1.96
C GLY A 211 -13.52 -25.55 -1.52
N PRO A 212 -13.91 -25.85 -0.29
CA PRO A 212 -15.19 -25.45 0.26
C PRO A 212 -15.21 -23.95 0.59
N MET A 213 -16.32 -23.30 0.28
CA MET A 213 -16.60 -21.93 0.72
C MET A 213 -17.18 -21.93 2.14
N ASN A 214 -16.96 -20.85 2.87
CA ASN A 214 -17.58 -20.65 4.18
C ASN A 214 -19.10 -20.62 4.07
N ALA A 215 -19.79 -21.32 4.99
CA ALA A 215 -21.25 -21.47 4.95
C ALA A 215 -21.99 -20.13 5.06
N ASP A 216 -21.58 -19.26 6.00
CA ASP A 216 -22.23 -17.96 6.20
C ASP A 216 -22.17 -17.08 4.92
N LEU A 217 -21.10 -17.21 4.13
CA LEU A 217 -21.00 -16.54 2.84
C LEU A 217 -22.00 -17.08 1.83
N MET A 218 -22.16 -18.40 1.79
CA MET A 218 -23.14 -19.04 0.88
C MET A 218 -24.56 -18.66 1.25
N ASP A 219 -24.87 -18.58 2.55
CA ASP A 219 -26.20 -18.19 3.05
C ASP A 219 -26.56 -16.72 2.78
N SER A 220 -25.58 -15.89 2.41
CA SER A 220 -25.81 -14.48 2.03
C SER A 220 -26.68 -14.32 0.78
N GLY A 221 -26.79 -15.34 -0.07
CA GLY A 221 -27.48 -15.30 -1.36
C GLY A 221 -26.77 -14.44 -2.44
N LEU A 222 -25.57 -13.92 -2.14
CA LEU A 222 -24.76 -13.10 -3.05
C LEU A 222 -23.61 -13.87 -3.68
N VAL A 223 -23.40 -15.14 -3.30
CA VAL A 223 -22.27 -15.97 -3.76
C VAL A 223 -22.77 -17.16 -4.56
N GLU A 224 -22.26 -17.31 -5.77
CA GLU A 224 -22.37 -18.52 -6.56
C GLU A 224 -21.00 -19.21 -6.61
N HIS A 225 -20.94 -20.45 -6.10
CA HIS A 225 -19.67 -21.20 -6.03
C HIS A 225 -19.50 -22.09 -7.25
N PHE A 226 -18.37 -21.93 -7.94
CA PHE A 226 -17.95 -22.75 -9.08
C PHE A 226 -16.75 -23.59 -8.73
N ARG A 227 -16.92 -24.91 -8.72
CA ARG A 227 -15.80 -25.86 -8.58
C ARG A 227 -15.09 -26.01 -9.91
N ALA A 228 -14.12 -25.11 -10.16
CA ALA A 228 -13.40 -25.04 -11.43
C ALA A 228 -11.98 -24.50 -11.24
N ASP A 229 -11.13 -24.66 -12.24
CA ASP A 229 -9.82 -24.01 -12.28
C ASP A 229 -9.98 -22.51 -12.60
N GLY A 230 -9.53 -21.66 -11.66
CA GLY A 230 -9.59 -20.21 -11.82
C GLY A 230 -8.85 -19.67 -13.05
N PHE A 231 -7.83 -20.37 -13.54
CA PHE A 231 -7.10 -19.94 -14.75
C PHE A 231 -7.88 -20.16 -16.04
N THR A 232 -8.78 -21.12 -16.05
CA THR A 232 -9.60 -21.45 -17.22
C THR A 232 -11.01 -20.88 -17.15
N PHE A 233 -11.44 -20.46 -15.97
CA PHE A 233 -12.78 -19.90 -15.77
C PHE A 233 -12.97 -18.64 -16.63
N ARG A 234 -14.17 -18.52 -17.20
CA ARG A 234 -14.62 -17.33 -17.92
C ARG A 234 -16.06 -17.00 -17.50
N PRO A 235 -16.35 -15.74 -17.12
CA PRO A 235 -17.71 -15.34 -16.81
C PRO A 235 -18.57 -15.33 -18.07
N LYS A 236 -19.86 -15.62 -17.93
CA LYS A 236 -20.82 -15.58 -19.06
C LYS A 236 -21.03 -14.16 -19.62
N ARG A 237 -20.79 -13.14 -18.81
CA ARG A 237 -20.86 -11.71 -19.17
C ARG A 237 -19.73 -10.99 -18.46
N PRO A 238 -19.22 -9.88 -19.00
CA PRO A 238 -18.25 -9.05 -18.31
C PRO A 238 -18.73 -8.66 -16.91
N VAL A 239 -17.81 -8.63 -15.96
CA VAL A 239 -18.07 -8.27 -14.56
C VAL A 239 -17.39 -6.94 -14.20
N ASP A 240 -17.82 -6.32 -13.09
CA ASP A 240 -17.18 -5.10 -12.64
C ASP A 240 -15.80 -5.38 -12.02
N TRP A 241 -15.68 -6.46 -11.25
CA TRP A 241 -14.47 -6.81 -10.53
C TRP A 241 -13.97 -8.24 -10.81
N MET A 242 -12.67 -8.38 -10.97
CA MET A 242 -11.98 -9.65 -10.81
C MET A 242 -10.96 -9.53 -9.69
N VAL A 243 -10.99 -10.46 -8.74
CA VAL A 243 -10.01 -10.54 -7.68
C VAL A 243 -9.37 -11.92 -7.65
N CYS A 244 -8.07 -12.01 -7.30
CA CYS A 244 -7.34 -13.27 -7.33
C CYS A 244 -6.19 -13.28 -6.32
N ASP A 245 -6.23 -14.24 -5.38
CA ASP A 245 -5.15 -14.53 -4.41
C ASP A 245 -4.60 -15.96 -4.58
N ILE A 246 -4.61 -16.49 -5.81
CA ILE A 246 -4.07 -17.83 -6.10
C ILE A 246 -2.56 -17.83 -5.90
N VAL A 247 -2.08 -18.79 -5.09
CA VAL A 247 -0.64 -19.03 -4.90
C VAL A 247 -0.08 -19.77 -6.12
N GLU A 248 0.51 -19.04 -7.05
CA GLU A 248 1.06 -19.57 -8.29
C GLU A 248 2.28 -18.73 -8.72
N LYS A 249 3.00 -19.18 -9.75
CA LYS A 249 4.10 -18.42 -10.37
C LYS A 249 3.62 -17.03 -10.80
N PRO A 250 4.32 -15.96 -10.44
CA PRO A 250 3.85 -14.60 -10.69
C PRO A 250 3.57 -14.31 -12.18
N ALA A 251 4.32 -14.94 -13.09
CA ALA A 251 4.09 -14.79 -14.52
C ALA A 251 2.74 -15.36 -14.98
N ARG A 252 2.21 -16.40 -14.31
CA ARG A 252 0.90 -16.98 -14.62
C ARG A 252 -0.23 -16.07 -14.18
N ASN A 253 -0.12 -15.51 -12.96
CA ASN A 253 -1.08 -14.54 -12.45
C ASN A 253 -1.04 -13.22 -13.26
N ALA A 254 0.15 -12.78 -13.70
CA ALA A 254 0.29 -11.62 -14.57
C ALA A 254 -0.40 -11.82 -15.93
N ALA A 255 -0.23 -13.00 -16.54
CA ALA A 255 -0.91 -13.34 -17.80
C ALA A 255 -2.44 -13.43 -17.63
N LEU A 256 -2.90 -13.96 -16.49
CA LEU A 256 -4.32 -13.97 -16.14
C LEU A 256 -4.89 -12.55 -16.07
N LEU A 257 -4.20 -11.66 -15.38
CA LEU A 257 -4.59 -10.26 -15.22
C LEU A 257 -4.63 -9.51 -16.56
N GLU A 258 -3.59 -9.71 -17.42
CA GLU A 258 -3.53 -9.17 -18.78
C GLU A 258 -4.72 -9.66 -19.63
N THR A 259 -5.03 -10.95 -19.57
CA THR A 259 -6.14 -11.56 -20.30
C THR A 259 -7.49 -10.97 -19.87
N TRP A 260 -7.76 -10.91 -18.56
CA TRP A 260 -9.05 -10.44 -18.06
C TRP A 260 -9.32 -8.97 -18.42
N ILE A 261 -8.34 -8.11 -18.31
CA ILE A 261 -8.46 -6.70 -18.69
C ILE A 261 -8.43 -6.54 -20.21
N GLY A 262 -7.54 -7.26 -20.88
CA GLY A 262 -7.35 -7.18 -22.35
C GLY A 262 -8.58 -7.64 -23.13
N GLU A 263 -9.20 -8.74 -22.73
CA GLU A 263 -10.42 -9.27 -23.34
C GLU A 263 -11.70 -8.58 -22.84
N GLY A 264 -11.60 -7.67 -21.85
CA GLY A 264 -12.75 -6.97 -21.30
C GLY A 264 -13.67 -7.86 -20.47
N LEU A 265 -13.14 -8.95 -19.87
CA LEU A 265 -13.90 -9.84 -19.00
C LEU A 265 -14.25 -9.19 -17.67
N CYS A 266 -13.45 -8.21 -17.23
CA CYS A 266 -13.75 -7.35 -16.10
C CYS A 266 -13.36 -5.90 -16.38
N ARG A 267 -13.98 -4.99 -15.60
CA ARG A 267 -13.66 -3.56 -15.64
C ARG A 267 -12.44 -3.23 -14.79
N GLU A 268 -12.36 -3.83 -13.60
CA GLU A 268 -11.27 -3.65 -12.65
C GLU A 268 -10.81 -4.99 -12.10
N ALA A 269 -9.52 -5.08 -11.78
CA ALA A 269 -8.95 -6.30 -11.23
C ALA A 269 -7.93 -6.00 -10.11
N VAL A 270 -7.93 -6.85 -9.08
CA VAL A 270 -6.89 -6.90 -8.05
C VAL A 270 -6.32 -8.32 -8.00
N VAL A 271 -5.02 -8.45 -8.22
CA VAL A 271 -4.34 -9.75 -8.27
C VAL A 271 -3.05 -9.71 -7.49
N ASN A 272 -2.79 -10.71 -6.67
CA ASN A 272 -1.53 -10.89 -5.98
C ASN A 272 -0.51 -11.65 -6.83
N LEU A 273 0.73 -11.13 -6.88
CA LEU A 273 1.87 -11.74 -7.55
C LEU A 273 2.89 -12.17 -6.49
N LYS A 274 3.09 -13.47 -6.30
CA LYS A 274 4.13 -14.00 -5.41
C LYS A 274 5.51 -13.58 -5.86
N LEU A 275 6.34 -13.15 -4.93
CA LEU A 275 7.69 -12.66 -5.22
C LEU A 275 8.72 -13.79 -5.14
N PRO A 276 9.71 -13.81 -6.05
CA PRO A 276 10.84 -14.70 -5.90
C PRO A 276 11.70 -14.30 -4.68
N MET A 277 12.53 -15.23 -4.22
CA MET A 277 13.48 -14.96 -3.10
C MET A 277 14.47 -13.85 -3.45
N LYS A 278 14.90 -13.75 -4.70
CA LYS A 278 15.89 -12.78 -5.19
C LYS A 278 15.34 -11.99 -6.38
N GLN A 279 15.96 -10.83 -6.66
CA GLN A 279 15.64 -9.98 -7.81
C GLN A 279 14.16 -9.56 -7.89
N ARG A 280 13.52 -9.36 -6.74
CA ARG A 280 12.08 -9.04 -6.63
C ARG A 280 11.67 -7.86 -7.51
N TYR A 281 12.43 -6.78 -7.49
CA TYR A 281 12.11 -5.59 -8.30
C TYR A 281 12.21 -5.86 -9.80
N ALA A 282 13.28 -6.52 -10.24
CA ALA A 282 13.47 -6.84 -11.66
C ALA A 282 12.35 -7.72 -12.21
N GLU A 283 11.93 -8.73 -11.43
CA GLU A 283 10.81 -9.60 -11.81
C GLU A 283 9.50 -8.83 -11.91
N VAL A 284 9.15 -8.03 -10.89
CA VAL A 284 7.91 -7.23 -10.93
C VAL A 284 7.92 -6.24 -12.09
N LYS A 285 9.03 -5.54 -12.31
CA LYS A 285 9.18 -4.60 -13.43
C LYS A 285 8.92 -5.31 -14.75
N ARG A 286 9.58 -6.44 -15.01
CA ARG A 286 9.40 -7.24 -16.21
C ARG A 286 7.95 -7.68 -16.42
N LEU A 287 7.26 -8.08 -15.35
CA LEU A 287 5.85 -8.50 -15.43
C LEU A 287 4.92 -7.33 -15.74
N LEU A 288 5.14 -6.17 -15.13
CA LEU A 288 4.33 -4.97 -15.39
C LEU A 288 4.54 -4.46 -16.82
N GLU A 289 5.78 -4.46 -17.31
CA GLU A 289 6.11 -4.11 -18.70
C GLU A 289 5.38 -5.06 -19.66
N ARG A 290 5.45 -6.38 -19.44
CA ARG A 290 4.72 -7.36 -20.22
C ARG A 290 3.22 -7.12 -20.26
N ILE A 291 2.59 -6.85 -19.10
CA ILE A 291 1.16 -6.53 -19.03
C ILE A 291 0.85 -5.28 -19.84
N ALA A 292 1.66 -4.23 -19.69
CA ALA A 292 1.46 -2.98 -20.42
C ALA A 292 1.56 -3.17 -21.94
N ASP A 293 2.58 -3.90 -22.39
CA ASP A 293 2.80 -4.21 -23.81
C ASP A 293 1.65 -5.05 -24.38
N GLY A 294 1.24 -6.12 -23.68
CA GLY A 294 0.14 -6.98 -24.13
C GLY A 294 -1.21 -6.26 -24.19
N LEU A 295 -1.47 -5.30 -23.29
CA LEU A 295 -2.65 -4.44 -23.37
C LEU A 295 -2.55 -3.44 -24.52
N ALA A 296 -1.38 -2.84 -24.75
CA ALA A 296 -1.15 -1.92 -25.86
C ALA A 296 -1.30 -2.60 -27.23
N GLU A 297 -0.79 -3.82 -27.41
CA GLU A 297 -0.96 -4.64 -28.61
C GLU A 297 -2.44 -4.91 -28.92
N ARG A 298 -3.28 -5.01 -27.89
CA ARG A 298 -4.75 -5.19 -28.02
C ARG A 298 -5.50 -3.85 -28.18
N GLY A 299 -4.80 -2.72 -28.17
CA GLY A 299 -5.42 -1.39 -28.21
C GLY A 299 -6.21 -1.04 -26.95
N VAL A 300 -5.94 -1.69 -25.80
CA VAL A 300 -6.64 -1.49 -24.54
C VAL A 300 -5.92 -0.48 -23.68
N LYS A 301 -6.61 0.59 -23.32
CA LYS A 301 -6.12 1.57 -22.33
C LYS A 301 -6.50 1.13 -20.93
N ALA A 302 -5.52 1.05 -20.03
CA ALA A 302 -5.75 0.73 -18.64
C ALA A 302 -4.80 1.51 -17.71
N SER A 303 -5.26 1.82 -16.50
CA SER A 303 -4.37 2.23 -15.44
C SER A 303 -3.79 0.99 -14.77
N ILE A 304 -2.49 1.01 -14.47
CA ILE A 304 -1.75 -0.09 -13.83
C ILE A 304 -1.14 0.46 -12.54
N GLY A 305 -1.52 -0.09 -11.40
CA GLY A 305 -0.91 0.15 -10.09
C GLY A 305 -0.33 -1.14 -9.52
N CYS A 306 0.77 -1.03 -8.78
CA CYS A 306 1.38 -2.19 -8.11
C CYS A 306 2.02 -1.75 -6.81
N LYS A 307 1.77 -2.46 -5.72
CA LYS A 307 2.29 -2.13 -4.40
C LYS A 307 2.55 -3.40 -3.58
N GLN A 308 3.67 -3.42 -2.85
CA GLN A 308 3.84 -4.37 -1.76
C GLN A 308 3.03 -3.89 -0.56
N LEU A 309 2.02 -4.66 -0.20
CA LEU A 309 1.14 -4.33 0.92
C LEU A 309 1.72 -4.81 2.26
N TYR A 310 1.22 -4.24 3.35
CA TYR A 310 1.65 -4.62 4.69
C TYR A 310 1.20 -6.04 5.08
N HIS A 311 -0.02 -6.44 4.68
CA HIS A 311 -0.62 -7.70 5.09
C HIS A 311 -0.04 -8.95 4.41
N ASP A 312 0.78 -8.78 3.37
CA ASP A 312 1.63 -9.85 2.83
C ASP A 312 2.92 -9.30 2.21
N ARG A 313 4.06 -9.68 2.78
CA ARG A 313 5.39 -9.18 2.36
C ARG A 313 6.09 -10.07 1.33
N GLU A 314 5.50 -11.23 1.04
CA GLU A 314 6.03 -12.19 0.06
C GLU A 314 5.39 -12.04 -1.32
N GLU A 315 4.57 -11.00 -1.49
CA GLU A 315 3.90 -10.70 -2.74
C GLU A 315 3.82 -9.19 -2.99
N VAL A 316 3.45 -8.83 -4.21
CA VAL A 316 2.94 -7.50 -4.56
C VAL A 316 1.51 -7.63 -5.07
N THR A 317 0.71 -6.65 -4.75
CA THR A 317 -0.67 -6.55 -5.24
C THR A 317 -0.71 -5.64 -6.45
N CYS A 318 -1.23 -6.13 -7.55
CA CYS A 318 -1.47 -5.36 -8.76
C CYS A 318 -2.95 -4.99 -8.85
N HIS A 319 -3.23 -3.75 -9.22
CA HIS A 319 -4.55 -3.25 -9.55
C HIS A 319 -4.55 -2.71 -10.97
N LEU A 320 -5.45 -3.22 -11.79
CA LEU A 320 -5.67 -2.72 -13.14
C LEU A 320 -7.12 -2.25 -13.30
N ARG A 321 -7.28 -1.16 -14.04
CA ARG A 321 -8.60 -0.63 -14.40
C ARG A 321 -8.60 -0.26 -15.87
N ARG A 322 -9.56 -0.82 -16.63
CA ARG A 322 -9.82 -0.44 -18.01
C ARG A 322 -10.38 0.99 -18.06
N LEU A 323 -9.84 1.83 -18.96
CA LEU A 323 -10.18 3.25 -19.12
C LEU A 323 -11.16 3.47 -20.28
#